data_7340df71be95c222efba8404bb320ccc
#
_entry.id   7340df71be95c222efba8404bb320ccc
#
_cell.length_a   1.000
_cell.length_b   1.000
_cell.length_c   1.000
_cell.angle_alpha   90.00
_cell.angle_beta   90.00
_cell.angle_gamma   90.00
#
_symmetry.space_group_name_H-M   'P 1'
#
loop_
_entity.id
_entity.type
_entity.pdbx_description
1 polymer ?
#
loop_
_entity_poly.entity_id
_entity_poly.type
_entity_poly.pdbx_seq_one_letter_code
_entity_poly.pdbx_strand_id
1 'polypeptide(L)'
;HTLEHRISGGLKPFYRALADIAQGYGLWEQLLYRLAWEKLKSGIKALELASVWGGPPGMERVIKTLKGNLRFLESLVLDAKEIKPSLVLDLLAWAKRRGDRGRDLEMATRVLLRGLEAAAQTQLSDRFKLKSWDIPIEQLPKDMQDICRTRYLNEIDGKYCLPFQAQFQALAGLGDPMGQRFVTEWPKMKTLFDAANHAVLGYGFEPLKAERFHQLYELTMKLTGTAASDLPVFPSLKF
;
A
#
# COMPACT_ATOMS: atom_id res chain seq x y z
N HIS A 1 9.46 -23.20 12.50
CA HIS A 1 10.49 -23.75 13.40
C HIS A 1 10.04 -25.04 14.11
N THR A 2 8.82 -25.13 14.64
CA THR A 2 8.33 -26.31 15.37
C THR A 2 8.24 -27.57 14.50
N LEU A 3 7.95 -27.45 13.20
CA LEU A 3 7.89 -28.56 12.25
C LEU A 3 9.29 -29.02 11.83
N GLU A 4 10.25 -28.13 11.73
CA GLU A 4 11.63 -28.42 11.33
C GLU A 4 12.31 -29.43 12.27
N HIS A 5 12.01 -29.37 13.57
CA HIS A 5 12.57 -30.30 14.58
C HIS A 5 11.89 -31.66 14.61
N ARG A 6 10.68 -31.80 14.04
CA ARG A 6 9.90 -33.06 14.06
C ARG A 6 10.05 -33.90 12.79
N ILE A 7 10.67 -33.34 11.72
CA ILE A 7 10.80 -34.01 10.43
C ILE A 7 12.25 -34.48 10.25
N SER A 8 12.41 -35.80 10.19
CA SER A 8 13.70 -36.44 9.84
C SER A 8 13.71 -36.76 8.34
N GLY A 9 14.82 -36.48 7.64
CA GLY A 9 15.04 -36.89 6.26
C GLY A 9 15.01 -35.78 5.19
N GLY A 10 14.83 -36.17 3.93
CA GLY A 10 14.99 -35.31 2.72
C GLY A 10 14.05 -34.10 2.61
N LEU A 11 12.96 -34.04 3.39
CA LEU A 11 12.02 -32.90 3.39
C LEU A 11 12.44 -31.75 4.30
N LYS A 12 13.46 -31.91 5.13
CA LYS A 12 13.92 -30.85 6.05
C LYS A 12 14.31 -29.53 5.32
N PRO A 13 15.09 -29.57 4.23
CA PRO A 13 15.42 -28.36 3.47
C PRO A 13 14.18 -27.66 2.89
N PHE A 14 13.19 -28.41 2.46
CA PHE A 14 11.93 -27.92 1.95
C PHE A 14 11.15 -27.10 2.99
N TYR A 15 10.93 -27.68 4.19
CA TYR A 15 10.21 -26.98 5.26
C TYR A 15 10.98 -25.76 5.78
N ARG A 16 12.30 -25.83 5.79
CA ARG A 16 13.14 -24.67 6.14
C ARG A 16 12.95 -23.52 5.15
N ALA A 17 12.95 -23.82 3.84
CA ALA A 17 12.70 -22.84 2.81
C ALA A 17 11.29 -22.21 2.94
N LEU A 18 10.26 -23.01 3.25
CA LEU A 18 8.92 -22.50 3.53
C LEU A 18 8.86 -21.60 4.77
N ALA A 19 9.58 -21.94 5.83
CA ALA A 19 9.68 -21.12 7.03
C ALA A 19 10.32 -19.75 6.72
N ASP A 20 11.39 -19.74 5.91
CA ASP A 20 12.04 -18.51 5.47
C ASP A 20 11.10 -17.65 4.62
N ILE A 21 10.35 -18.26 3.72
CA ILE A 21 9.34 -17.57 2.91
C ILE A 21 8.23 -16.98 3.79
N ALA A 22 7.71 -17.76 4.75
CA ALA A 22 6.69 -17.28 5.69
C ALA A 22 7.20 -16.09 6.51
N GLN A 23 8.45 -16.15 6.97
CA GLN A 23 9.10 -15.03 7.67
C GLN A 23 9.22 -13.80 6.74
N GLY A 24 9.58 -13.99 5.46
CA GLY A 24 9.65 -12.92 4.47
C GLY A 24 8.31 -12.21 4.30
N TYR A 25 7.20 -12.94 4.20
CA TYR A 25 5.85 -12.34 4.17
C TYR A 25 5.48 -11.66 5.48
N GLY A 26 5.89 -12.20 6.62
CA GLY A 26 5.71 -11.56 7.93
C GLY A 26 6.41 -10.19 8.01
N LEU A 27 7.62 -10.08 7.46
CA LEU A 27 8.35 -8.82 7.33
C LEU A 27 7.67 -7.86 6.37
N TRP A 28 7.11 -8.37 5.25
CA TRP A 28 6.34 -7.55 4.32
C TRP A 28 5.08 -6.98 4.97
N GLU A 29 4.34 -7.77 5.73
CA GLU A 29 3.19 -7.29 6.52
C GLU A 29 3.56 -6.20 7.55
N GLN A 30 4.83 -6.12 7.95
CA GLN A 30 5.36 -5.07 8.80
C GLN A 30 5.91 -3.87 8.01
N LEU A 31 5.74 -3.85 6.67
CA LEU A 31 6.26 -2.84 5.75
C LEU A 31 7.80 -2.74 5.75
N LEU A 32 8.48 -3.78 6.21
CA LEU A 32 9.95 -3.89 6.22
C LEU A 32 10.44 -4.46 4.88
N TYR A 33 10.19 -3.71 3.80
CA TYR A 33 10.32 -4.17 2.42
C TYR A 33 11.69 -4.74 2.06
N ARG A 34 12.79 -4.08 2.46
CA ARG A 34 14.15 -4.57 2.18
C ARG A 34 14.41 -5.92 2.83
N LEU A 35 14.10 -6.05 4.12
CA LEU A 35 14.28 -7.31 4.85
C LEU A 35 13.36 -8.42 4.28
N ALA A 36 12.13 -8.07 3.93
CA ALA A 36 11.19 -8.97 3.28
C ALA A 36 11.75 -9.48 1.93
N TRP A 37 12.26 -8.59 1.11
CA TRP A 37 12.84 -8.90 -0.19
C TRP A 37 14.05 -9.85 -0.07
N GLU A 38 15.00 -9.52 0.81
CA GLU A 38 16.18 -10.36 1.06
C GLU A 38 15.79 -11.76 1.53
N LYS A 39 14.85 -11.83 2.49
CA LYS A 39 14.38 -13.10 3.05
C LYS A 39 13.60 -13.94 2.03
N LEU A 40 12.70 -13.34 1.26
CA LEU A 40 11.97 -14.02 0.20
C LEU A 40 12.90 -14.50 -0.92
N LYS A 41 13.87 -13.68 -1.34
CA LYS A 41 14.85 -14.04 -2.36
C LYS A 41 15.65 -15.28 -1.96
N SER A 42 16.15 -15.33 -0.74
CA SER A 42 16.89 -16.50 -0.24
C SER A 42 15.99 -17.72 -0.07
N GLY A 43 14.80 -17.54 0.50
CA GLY A 43 13.82 -18.61 0.71
C GLY A 43 13.31 -19.24 -0.60
N ILE A 44 13.03 -18.44 -1.60
CA ILE A 44 12.60 -18.92 -2.93
C ILE A 44 13.71 -19.74 -3.59
N LYS A 45 14.96 -19.25 -3.55
CA LYS A 45 16.10 -20.00 -4.08
C LYS A 45 16.29 -21.35 -3.38
N ALA A 46 16.17 -21.37 -2.06
CA ALA A 46 16.23 -22.61 -1.27
C ALA A 46 15.07 -23.56 -1.61
N LEU A 47 13.86 -23.02 -1.81
CA LEU A 47 12.69 -23.82 -2.19
C LEU A 47 12.85 -24.44 -3.58
N GLU A 48 13.38 -23.69 -4.55
CA GLU A 48 13.67 -24.22 -5.88
C GLU A 48 14.66 -25.39 -5.83
N LEU A 49 15.75 -25.26 -5.08
CA LEU A 49 16.73 -26.33 -4.92
C LEU A 49 16.11 -27.56 -4.22
N ALA A 50 15.31 -27.34 -3.16
CA ALA A 50 14.67 -28.42 -2.44
C ALA A 50 13.60 -29.14 -3.28
N SER A 51 12.90 -28.45 -4.15
CA SER A 51 11.85 -29.02 -5.02
C SER A 51 12.40 -29.96 -6.09
N VAL A 52 13.65 -29.81 -6.52
CA VAL A 52 14.32 -30.72 -7.45
C VAL A 52 14.47 -32.13 -6.85
N TRP A 53 14.59 -32.24 -5.52
CA TRP A 53 14.84 -33.49 -4.83
C TRP A 53 13.58 -34.16 -4.23
N GLY A 54 12.38 -33.66 -4.57
CA GLY A 54 11.13 -34.31 -4.17
C GLY A 54 10.16 -33.39 -3.42
N GLY A 55 9.81 -32.25 -3.99
CA GLY A 55 8.72 -31.41 -3.48
C GLY A 55 7.33 -31.95 -3.81
N PRO A 56 6.27 -31.48 -3.10
CA PRO A 56 4.89 -31.83 -3.42
C PRO A 56 4.50 -31.44 -4.84
N PRO A 57 3.54 -32.15 -5.47
CA PRO A 57 3.02 -31.77 -6.78
C PRO A 57 2.50 -30.33 -6.82
N GLY A 58 2.69 -29.62 -7.92
CA GLY A 58 2.19 -28.24 -8.08
C GLY A 58 3.09 -27.14 -7.54
N MET A 59 4.28 -27.45 -7.04
CA MET A 59 5.24 -26.46 -6.52
C MET A 59 5.67 -25.44 -7.56
N GLU A 60 5.71 -25.79 -8.85
CA GLU A 60 6.05 -24.85 -9.91
C GLU A 60 5.12 -23.64 -9.96
N ARG A 61 3.81 -23.87 -9.77
CA ARG A 61 2.82 -22.77 -9.70
C ARG A 61 3.07 -21.87 -8.50
N VAL A 62 3.37 -22.46 -7.34
CA VAL A 62 3.71 -21.73 -6.12
C VAL A 62 4.97 -20.89 -6.35
N ILE A 63 6.04 -21.48 -6.83
CA ILE A 63 7.30 -20.79 -7.13
C ILE A 63 7.08 -19.63 -8.12
N LYS A 64 6.27 -19.83 -9.15
CA LYS A 64 5.91 -18.77 -10.10
C LYS A 64 5.25 -17.59 -9.41
N THR A 65 4.30 -17.84 -8.51
CA THR A 65 3.61 -16.79 -7.72
C THR A 65 4.60 -16.07 -6.79
N LEU A 66 5.45 -16.82 -6.09
CA LEU A 66 6.48 -16.26 -5.20
C LEU A 66 7.46 -15.36 -5.97
N LYS A 67 7.90 -15.77 -7.16
CA LYS A 67 8.74 -14.95 -8.05
C LYS A 67 8.03 -13.68 -8.51
N GLY A 68 6.73 -13.74 -8.78
CA GLY A 68 5.92 -12.56 -9.09
C GLY A 68 5.94 -11.56 -7.93
N ASN A 69 5.72 -12.03 -6.72
CA ASN A 69 5.74 -11.21 -5.50
C ASN A 69 7.15 -10.66 -5.20
N LEU A 70 8.21 -11.45 -5.47
CA LEU A 70 9.58 -10.97 -5.32
C LEU A 70 9.88 -9.79 -6.26
N ARG A 71 9.47 -9.87 -7.54
CA ARG A 71 9.62 -8.75 -8.50
C ARG A 71 8.83 -7.52 -8.07
N PHE A 72 7.64 -7.71 -7.50
CA PHE A 72 6.87 -6.60 -6.95
C PHE A 72 7.63 -5.93 -5.79
N LEU A 73 8.21 -6.69 -4.86
CA LEU A 73 9.07 -6.14 -3.80
C LEU A 73 10.32 -5.45 -4.36
N GLU A 74 10.90 -5.97 -5.43
CA GLU A 74 12.03 -5.32 -6.10
C GLU A 74 11.67 -3.91 -6.56
N SER A 75 10.47 -3.69 -7.11
CA SER A 75 10.01 -2.35 -7.48
C SER A 75 9.86 -1.39 -6.28
N LEU A 76 9.59 -1.91 -5.08
CA LEU A 76 9.54 -1.12 -3.85
C LEU A 76 10.92 -0.80 -3.28
N VAL A 77 11.88 -1.72 -3.42
CA VAL A 77 13.20 -1.63 -2.77
C VAL A 77 14.24 -0.97 -3.67
N LEU A 78 14.26 -1.34 -4.95
CA LEU A 78 15.33 -0.96 -5.89
C LEU A 78 15.01 0.29 -6.71
N ASP A 79 13.74 0.70 -6.81
CA ASP A 79 13.39 1.95 -7.47
C ASP A 79 13.92 3.13 -6.64
N ALA A 80 14.71 3.98 -7.28
CA ALA A 80 15.27 5.19 -6.67
C ALA A 80 14.26 6.33 -6.51
N LYS A 81 13.06 6.23 -7.10
CA LYS A 81 12.02 7.23 -6.97
C LYS A 81 11.57 7.37 -5.50
N GLU A 82 11.38 8.60 -5.07
CA GLU A 82 10.87 8.92 -3.74
C GLU A 82 9.40 8.50 -3.58
N ILE A 83 8.58 8.72 -4.62
CA ILE A 83 7.18 8.32 -4.70
C ILE A 83 7.06 7.20 -5.73
N LYS A 84 6.48 6.06 -5.33
CA LYS A 84 6.43 4.85 -6.14
C LYS A 84 4.99 4.39 -6.36
N PRO A 85 4.54 4.19 -7.60
CA PRO A 85 3.22 3.60 -7.87
C PRO A 85 3.02 2.24 -7.18
N SER A 86 4.08 1.43 -7.10
CA SER A 86 4.03 0.14 -6.39
C SER A 86 3.72 0.28 -4.89
N LEU A 87 4.12 1.37 -4.25
CA LEU A 87 3.77 1.63 -2.85
C LEU A 87 2.26 1.85 -2.68
N VAL A 88 1.61 2.55 -3.63
CA VAL A 88 0.15 2.72 -3.62
C VAL A 88 -0.53 1.36 -3.64
N LEU A 89 -0.16 0.50 -4.59
CA LEU A 89 -0.74 -0.84 -4.73
C LEU A 89 -0.53 -1.70 -3.49
N ASP A 90 0.64 -1.62 -2.87
CA ASP A 90 0.92 -2.39 -1.65
C ASP A 90 0.11 -1.91 -0.45
N LEU A 91 0.00 -0.59 -0.24
CA LEU A 91 -0.80 -0.03 0.85
C LEU A 91 -2.29 -0.39 0.69
N LEU A 92 -2.84 -0.35 -0.52
CA LEU A 92 -4.21 -0.78 -0.80
C LEU A 92 -4.40 -2.27 -0.55
N ALA A 93 -3.45 -3.10 -0.98
CA ALA A 93 -3.46 -4.54 -0.73
C ALA A 93 -3.33 -4.88 0.76
N TRP A 94 -2.46 -4.17 1.47
CA TRP A 94 -2.28 -4.34 2.92
C TRP A 94 -3.57 -3.98 3.68
N ALA A 95 -4.16 -2.83 3.35
CA ALA A 95 -5.43 -2.40 3.96
C ALA A 95 -6.53 -3.44 3.73
N LYS A 96 -6.64 -3.99 2.50
CA LYS A 96 -7.59 -5.06 2.20
C LYS A 96 -7.36 -6.30 3.03
N ARG A 97 -6.12 -6.81 3.07
CA ARG A 97 -5.79 -8.03 3.83
C ARG A 97 -6.12 -7.92 5.31
N ARG A 98 -5.92 -6.75 5.91
CA ARG A 98 -6.21 -6.48 7.33
C ARG A 98 -7.70 -6.26 7.56
N GLY A 99 -8.34 -5.47 6.72
CA GLY A 99 -9.76 -5.16 6.80
C GLY A 99 -10.64 -6.40 6.61
N ASP A 100 -10.35 -7.25 5.61
CA ASP A 100 -11.10 -8.49 5.35
C ASP A 100 -11.01 -9.49 6.53
N ARG A 101 -9.92 -9.46 7.31
CA ARG A 101 -9.77 -10.29 8.51
C ARG A 101 -10.52 -9.72 9.72
N GLY A 102 -11.04 -8.50 9.65
CA GLY A 102 -11.78 -7.83 10.72
C GLY A 102 -11.03 -7.60 12.03
N ARG A 103 -9.70 -7.81 12.04
CA ARG A 103 -8.90 -7.79 13.27
C ARG A 103 -8.26 -6.45 13.60
N ASP A 104 -8.24 -5.52 12.64
CA ASP A 104 -7.51 -4.26 12.78
C ASP A 104 -8.04 -3.21 11.78
N LEU A 105 -9.35 -2.95 11.87
CA LEU A 105 -10.06 -2.08 10.93
C LEU A 105 -9.53 -0.63 10.99
N GLU A 106 -9.16 -0.16 12.16
CA GLU A 106 -8.68 1.22 12.32
C GLU A 106 -7.32 1.43 11.65
N MET A 107 -6.36 0.52 11.89
CA MET A 107 -5.07 0.58 11.22
C MET A 107 -5.23 0.35 9.71
N ALA A 108 -6.08 -0.61 9.30
CA ALA A 108 -6.39 -0.82 7.89
C ALA A 108 -6.93 0.46 7.22
N THR A 109 -7.78 1.20 7.91
CA THR A 109 -8.32 2.49 7.45
C THR A 109 -7.22 3.56 7.34
N ARG A 110 -6.33 3.66 8.32
CA ARG A 110 -5.20 4.62 8.27
C ARG A 110 -4.27 4.33 7.10
N VAL A 111 -3.94 3.06 6.89
CA VAL A 111 -3.11 2.65 5.75
C VAL A 111 -3.84 2.86 4.43
N LEU A 112 -5.15 2.63 4.37
CA LEU A 112 -5.96 2.90 3.18
C LEU A 112 -5.93 4.40 2.81
N LEU A 113 -6.15 5.29 3.78
CA LEU A 113 -6.08 6.74 3.57
C LEU A 113 -4.66 7.17 3.14
N ARG A 114 -3.62 6.57 3.74
CA ARG A 114 -2.23 6.82 3.31
C ARG A 114 -1.98 6.35 1.88
N GLY A 115 -2.56 5.21 1.47
CA GLY A 115 -2.51 4.70 0.09
C GLY A 115 -3.19 5.65 -0.90
N LEU A 116 -4.36 6.19 -0.54
CA LEU A 116 -5.08 7.18 -1.35
C LEU A 116 -4.28 8.50 -1.47
N GLU A 117 -3.68 8.96 -0.39
CA GLU A 117 -2.80 10.13 -0.41
C GLU A 117 -1.55 9.89 -1.28
N ALA A 118 -0.93 8.71 -1.16
CA ALA A 118 0.22 8.33 -1.99
C ALA A 118 -0.16 8.30 -3.48
N ALA A 119 -1.39 7.90 -3.81
CA ALA A 119 -1.89 7.96 -5.19
C ALA A 119 -1.95 9.40 -5.71
N ALA A 120 -2.45 10.35 -4.90
CA ALA A 120 -2.44 11.78 -5.27
C ALA A 120 -1.01 12.30 -5.45
N GLN A 121 -0.11 11.96 -4.53
CA GLN A 121 1.31 12.34 -4.61
C GLN A 121 1.98 11.78 -5.87
N THR A 122 1.67 10.53 -6.23
CA THR A 122 2.17 9.89 -7.45
C THR A 122 1.69 10.64 -8.68
N GLN A 123 0.41 11.00 -8.77
CA GLN A 123 -0.13 11.75 -9.90
C GLN A 123 0.48 13.15 -10.01
N LEU A 124 0.61 13.86 -8.89
CA LEU A 124 1.26 15.18 -8.87
C LEU A 124 2.70 15.08 -9.37
N SER A 125 3.46 14.09 -8.90
CA SER A 125 4.86 13.90 -9.27
C SER A 125 5.02 13.42 -10.72
N ASP A 126 4.31 12.40 -11.14
CA ASP A 126 4.54 11.77 -12.44
C ASP A 126 4.02 12.63 -13.61
N ARG A 127 2.83 13.23 -13.46
CA ARG A 127 2.20 14.00 -14.53
C ARG A 127 2.59 15.48 -14.53
N PHE A 128 2.70 16.09 -13.35
CA PHE A 128 2.88 17.53 -13.21
C PHE A 128 4.25 17.93 -12.67
N LYS A 129 5.09 16.96 -12.26
CA LYS A 129 6.41 17.19 -11.66
C LYS A 129 6.34 18.02 -10.37
N LEU A 130 5.23 17.91 -9.64
CA LEU A 130 4.95 18.62 -8.40
C LEU A 130 5.15 17.69 -7.20
N LYS A 131 5.75 18.19 -6.13
CA LYS A 131 5.88 17.50 -4.83
C LYS A 131 4.91 18.16 -3.85
N SER A 132 3.97 17.40 -3.27
CA SER A 132 2.93 17.93 -2.37
C SER A 132 3.48 18.62 -1.11
N TRP A 133 4.71 18.33 -0.72
CA TRP A 133 5.40 18.91 0.45
C TRP A 133 6.37 20.05 0.09
N ASP A 134 6.47 20.42 -1.17
CA ASP A 134 7.32 21.49 -1.68
C ASP A 134 6.75 21.98 -3.02
N ILE A 135 5.58 22.60 -2.96
CA ILE A 135 4.84 23.04 -4.15
C ILE A 135 5.28 24.43 -4.59
N PRO A 136 5.75 24.59 -5.83
CA PRO A 136 5.86 25.91 -6.45
C PRO A 136 4.46 26.42 -6.77
N ILE A 137 3.94 27.34 -5.93
CA ILE A 137 2.54 27.78 -5.98
C ILE A 137 2.15 28.42 -7.31
N GLU A 138 3.11 28.99 -8.04
CA GLU A 138 2.91 29.59 -9.36
C GLU A 138 2.45 28.59 -10.43
N GLN A 139 2.69 27.29 -10.19
CA GLN A 139 2.25 26.20 -11.06
C GLN A 139 0.84 25.70 -10.73
N LEU A 140 0.26 26.18 -9.63
CA LEU A 140 -1.11 25.85 -9.25
C LEU A 140 -2.12 26.79 -9.93
N PRO A 141 -3.40 26.36 -10.06
CA PRO A 141 -4.49 27.24 -10.46
C PRO A 141 -4.57 28.49 -9.57
N LYS A 142 -4.93 29.64 -10.15
CA LYS A 142 -4.91 30.94 -9.44
C LYS A 142 -5.71 30.95 -8.14
N ASP A 143 -6.89 30.36 -8.17
CA ASP A 143 -7.77 30.23 -7.00
C ASP A 143 -7.12 29.44 -5.85
N MET A 144 -6.26 28.48 -6.16
CA MET A 144 -5.50 27.73 -5.15
C MET A 144 -4.27 28.49 -4.65
N GLN A 145 -3.66 29.35 -5.45
CA GLN A 145 -2.44 30.07 -5.04
C GLN A 145 -2.69 30.92 -3.79
N ASP A 146 -3.82 31.64 -3.72
CA ASP A 146 -4.17 32.50 -2.59
C ASP A 146 -4.44 31.66 -1.32
N ILE A 147 -5.12 30.52 -1.47
CA ILE A 147 -5.33 29.57 -0.37
C ILE A 147 -3.98 29.03 0.13
N CYS A 148 -3.08 28.66 -0.76
CA CYS A 148 -1.76 28.16 -0.39
C CYS A 148 -0.96 29.21 0.38
N ARG A 149 -0.94 30.46 -0.09
CA ARG A 149 -0.21 31.54 0.59
C ARG A 149 -0.73 31.82 2.00
N THR A 150 -2.04 31.67 2.22
CA THR A 150 -2.67 32.01 3.50
C THR A 150 -2.73 30.85 4.49
N ARG A 151 -2.72 29.58 4.01
CA ARG A 151 -3.03 28.42 4.87
C ARG A 151 -2.00 27.30 4.84
N TYR A 152 -1.18 27.21 3.80
CA TYR A 152 -0.34 26.02 3.58
C TYR A 152 1.16 26.33 3.55
N LEU A 153 1.53 27.55 3.93
CA LEU A 153 2.93 27.90 4.18
C LEU A 153 3.42 27.23 5.47
N ASN A 154 4.47 26.44 5.36
CA ASN A 154 5.21 25.98 6.52
C ASN A 154 6.21 27.06 6.92
N GLU A 155 5.97 27.74 8.02
CA GLU A 155 6.80 28.84 8.51
C GLU A 155 8.23 28.44 8.88
N ILE A 156 8.47 27.15 9.12
CA ILE A 156 9.80 26.65 9.56
C ILE A 156 10.78 26.61 8.37
N ASP A 157 10.35 26.14 7.22
CA ASP A 157 11.18 25.93 6.05
C ASP A 157 10.79 26.78 4.81
N GLY A 158 9.73 27.58 4.94
CA GLY A 158 9.22 28.46 3.90
C GLY A 158 8.56 27.73 2.73
N LYS A 159 8.25 26.44 2.88
CA LYS A 159 7.67 25.61 1.82
C LYS A 159 6.15 25.56 1.89
N TYR A 160 5.53 25.40 0.74
CA TYR A 160 4.09 25.17 0.67
C TYR A 160 3.79 23.68 0.65
N CYS A 161 3.06 23.20 1.68
CA CYS A 161 2.71 21.81 1.86
C CYS A 161 1.21 21.62 1.67
N LEU A 162 0.79 20.87 0.64
CA LEU A 162 -0.62 20.57 0.41
C LEU A 162 -1.10 19.46 1.35
N PRO A 163 -2.08 19.71 2.23
CA PRO A 163 -2.72 18.66 3.00
C PRO A 163 -3.56 17.74 2.10
N PHE A 164 -3.97 16.60 2.62
CA PHE A 164 -4.65 15.53 1.91
C PHE A 164 -5.69 16.01 0.88
N GLN A 165 -6.70 16.76 1.32
CA GLN A 165 -7.77 17.25 0.44
C GLN A 165 -7.24 18.21 -0.63
N ALA A 166 -6.32 19.10 -0.28
CA ALA A 166 -5.78 20.09 -1.19
C ALA A 166 -4.97 19.48 -2.33
N GLN A 167 -4.35 18.31 -2.13
CA GLN A 167 -3.66 17.57 -3.19
C GLN A 167 -4.64 17.18 -4.31
N PHE A 168 -5.83 16.70 -3.96
CA PHE A 168 -6.85 16.33 -4.93
C PHE A 168 -7.51 17.56 -5.59
N GLN A 169 -7.67 18.66 -4.84
CA GLN A 169 -8.14 19.92 -5.41
C GLN A 169 -7.14 20.47 -6.43
N ALA A 170 -5.84 20.39 -6.12
CA ALA A 170 -4.78 20.76 -7.07
C ALA A 170 -4.83 19.89 -8.33
N LEU A 171 -4.93 18.56 -8.17
CA LEU A 171 -5.09 17.65 -9.30
C LEU A 171 -6.31 17.99 -10.15
N ALA A 172 -7.47 18.27 -9.52
CA ALA A 172 -8.70 18.64 -10.23
C ALA A 172 -8.52 19.94 -11.03
N GLY A 173 -7.93 20.96 -10.40
CA GLY A 173 -7.66 22.25 -11.04
C GLY A 173 -6.62 22.17 -12.17
N LEU A 174 -5.72 21.19 -12.12
CA LEU A 174 -4.76 20.84 -13.17
C LEU A 174 -5.36 19.94 -14.26
N GLY A 175 -6.66 19.61 -14.18
CA GLY A 175 -7.35 18.77 -15.15
C GLY A 175 -7.11 17.26 -15.01
N ASP A 176 -6.62 16.80 -13.87
CA ASP A 176 -6.41 15.37 -13.63
C ASP A 176 -7.73 14.64 -13.34
N PRO A 177 -8.02 13.52 -14.03
CA PRO A 177 -9.28 12.78 -13.85
C PRO A 177 -9.48 12.23 -12.44
N MET A 178 -8.42 11.84 -11.72
CA MET A 178 -8.52 11.36 -10.35
C MET A 178 -8.92 12.48 -9.41
N GLY A 179 -8.32 13.68 -9.58
CA GLY A 179 -8.69 14.87 -8.82
C GLY A 179 -10.15 15.28 -9.06
N GLN A 180 -10.60 15.26 -10.31
CA GLN A 180 -12.00 15.57 -10.66
C GLN A 180 -12.98 14.58 -10.04
N ARG A 181 -12.68 13.26 -10.11
CA ARG A 181 -13.50 12.23 -9.43
C ARG A 181 -13.55 12.45 -7.93
N PHE A 182 -12.40 12.77 -7.31
CA PHE A 182 -12.34 13.01 -5.87
C PHE A 182 -13.22 14.20 -5.45
N VAL A 183 -13.15 15.32 -6.16
CA VAL A 183 -13.98 16.51 -5.88
C VAL A 183 -15.47 16.17 -6.00
N THR A 184 -15.85 15.41 -7.02
CA THR A 184 -17.24 14.95 -7.23
C THR A 184 -17.72 14.05 -6.09
N GLU A 185 -16.88 13.12 -5.63
CA GLU A 185 -17.21 12.16 -4.57
C GLU A 185 -16.93 12.71 -3.14
N TRP A 186 -16.45 13.94 -3.04
CA TRP A 186 -16.05 14.54 -1.75
C TRP A 186 -17.13 14.50 -0.67
N PRO A 187 -18.42 14.76 -0.93
CA PRO A 187 -19.44 14.67 0.13
C PRO A 187 -19.51 13.28 0.77
N LYS A 188 -19.40 12.23 -0.04
CA LYS A 188 -19.36 10.84 0.45
C LYS A 188 -18.02 10.53 1.15
N MET A 189 -16.92 10.94 0.53
CA MET A 189 -15.57 10.77 1.10
C MET A 189 -15.44 11.46 2.45
N LYS A 190 -15.95 12.70 2.58
CA LYS A 190 -15.93 13.45 3.84
C LYS A 190 -16.62 12.70 4.97
N THR A 191 -17.81 12.13 4.72
CA THR A 191 -18.53 11.35 5.74
C THR A 191 -17.71 10.14 6.22
N LEU A 192 -17.01 9.44 5.31
CA LEU A 192 -16.17 8.31 5.64
C LEU A 192 -14.87 8.73 6.33
N PHE A 193 -14.31 9.84 5.91
CA PHE A 193 -13.11 10.44 6.51
C PHE A 193 -13.40 10.92 7.95
N ASP A 194 -14.54 11.59 8.16
CA ASP A 194 -14.99 12.01 9.48
C ASP A 194 -15.21 10.79 10.39
N ALA A 195 -15.82 9.71 9.90
CA ALA A 195 -15.96 8.47 10.66
C ALA A 195 -14.60 7.86 11.05
N ALA A 196 -13.61 7.87 10.14
CA ALA A 196 -12.25 7.45 10.45
C ALA A 196 -11.56 8.35 11.48
N ASN A 197 -11.83 9.66 11.46
CA ASN A 197 -11.28 10.61 12.44
C ASN A 197 -11.92 10.50 13.82
N HIS A 198 -13.19 10.13 13.88
CA HIS A 198 -13.89 9.87 15.17
C HIS A 198 -13.58 8.47 15.74
N ALA A 199 -12.83 7.64 15.04
CA ALA A 199 -12.36 6.36 15.55
C ALA A 199 -11.20 6.53 16.54
N VAL A 200 -10.92 5.48 17.34
CA VAL A 200 -9.94 5.53 18.45
C VAL A 200 -8.53 5.87 17.96
N LEU A 201 -8.09 5.31 16.84
CA LEU A 201 -6.80 5.69 16.22
C LEU A 201 -6.89 7.01 15.42
N GLY A 202 -8.04 7.69 15.44
CA GLY A 202 -8.21 9.06 14.99
C GLY A 202 -8.05 10.03 16.18
N TYR A 203 -9.10 10.80 16.37
CA TYR A 203 -9.21 11.79 17.46
C TYR A 203 -10.45 11.54 18.31
N GLY A 204 -11.12 10.39 18.13
CA GLY A 204 -12.36 10.05 18.80
C GLY A 204 -12.22 8.86 19.76
N PHE A 205 -13.37 8.28 20.12
CA PHE A 205 -13.45 7.24 21.16
C PHE A 205 -14.30 6.05 20.72
N GLU A 206 -14.83 6.06 19.50
CA GLU A 206 -15.68 4.98 19.01
C GLU A 206 -14.88 4.03 18.10
N PRO A 207 -15.07 2.70 18.21
CA PRO A 207 -14.44 1.78 17.29
C PRO A 207 -15.01 1.94 15.88
N LEU A 208 -14.16 1.85 14.87
CA LEU A 208 -14.56 1.92 13.48
C LEU A 208 -15.42 0.70 13.09
N LYS A 209 -16.59 0.94 12.49
CA LYS A 209 -17.46 -0.12 11.97
C LYS A 209 -16.91 -0.70 10.67
N ALA A 210 -16.97 -2.03 10.52
CA ALA A 210 -16.48 -2.73 9.33
C ALA A 210 -17.10 -2.22 8.03
N GLU A 211 -18.42 -1.89 8.06
CA GLU A 211 -19.12 -1.32 6.92
C GLU A 211 -18.48 -0.02 6.41
N ARG A 212 -18.04 0.86 7.33
CA ARG A 212 -17.39 2.12 6.97
C ARG A 212 -16.03 1.89 6.31
N PHE A 213 -15.27 0.92 6.81
CA PHE A 213 -14.03 0.51 6.15
C PHE A 213 -14.29 0.02 4.72
N HIS A 214 -15.25 -0.89 4.52
CA HIS A 214 -15.54 -1.43 3.18
C HIS A 214 -16.01 -0.35 2.21
N GLN A 215 -16.91 0.55 2.66
CA GLN A 215 -17.35 1.70 1.86
C GLN A 215 -16.18 2.60 1.45
N LEU A 216 -15.27 2.88 2.37
CA LEU A 216 -14.08 3.69 2.10
C LEU A 216 -13.12 2.96 1.15
N TYR A 217 -12.94 1.65 1.32
CA TYR A 217 -12.11 0.83 0.45
C TYR A 217 -12.62 0.84 -1.00
N GLU A 218 -13.90 0.57 -1.20
CA GLU A 218 -14.53 0.59 -2.53
C GLU A 218 -14.41 1.97 -3.20
N LEU A 219 -14.66 3.02 -2.43
CA LEU A 219 -14.52 4.39 -2.94
C LEU A 219 -13.07 4.70 -3.32
N THR A 220 -12.11 4.27 -2.51
CA THR A 220 -10.68 4.44 -2.79
C THR A 220 -10.27 3.73 -4.08
N MET A 221 -10.69 2.48 -4.27
CA MET A 221 -10.42 1.72 -5.50
C MET A 221 -11.02 2.42 -6.74
N LYS A 222 -12.26 2.93 -6.62
CA LYS A 222 -12.91 3.71 -7.67
C LYS A 222 -12.14 4.99 -8.00
N LEU A 223 -11.70 5.74 -6.98
CA LEU A 223 -10.99 7.00 -7.15
C LEU A 223 -9.63 6.80 -7.81
N THR A 224 -8.85 5.82 -7.35
CA THR A 224 -7.52 5.52 -7.90
C THR A 224 -7.59 4.83 -9.26
N GLY A 225 -8.73 4.24 -9.62
CA GLY A 225 -8.87 3.43 -10.83
C GLY A 225 -8.10 2.10 -10.75
N THR A 226 -7.78 1.65 -9.54
CA THR A 226 -7.03 0.40 -9.31
C THR A 226 -7.97 -0.79 -9.40
N ALA A 227 -7.62 -1.80 -10.20
CA ALA A 227 -8.34 -3.06 -10.24
C ALA A 227 -7.84 -4.01 -9.14
N ALA A 228 -8.72 -4.89 -8.63
CA ALA A 228 -8.32 -5.88 -7.63
C ALA A 228 -7.22 -6.82 -8.12
N SER A 229 -7.15 -7.06 -9.43
CA SER A 229 -6.10 -7.86 -10.09
C SER A 229 -4.70 -7.23 -10.03
N ASP A 230 -4.61 -5.92 -9.83
CA ASP A 230 -3.34 -5.19 -9.80
C ASP A 230 -2.65 -5.28 -8.44
N LEU A 231 -3.40 -5.71 -7.42
CA LEU A 231 -2.91 -5.78 -6.06
C LEU A 231 -2.04 -7.03 -5.83
N PRO A 232 -0.92 -6.92 -5.11
CA PRO A 232 -0.13 -8.07 -4.73
C PRO A 232 -0.91 -9.00 -3.79
N VAL A 233 -0.97 -10.29 -4.17
CA VAL A 233 -1.68 -11.32 -3.42
C VAL A 233 -0.68 -12.26 -2.77
N PHE A 234 -0.81 -12.48 -1.48
CA PHE A 234 0.00 -13.45 -0.76
C PHE A 234 -0.47 -14.87 -1.09
N PRO A 235 0.44 -15.80 -1.41
CA PRO A 235 0.06 -17.15 -1.76
C PRO A 235 -0.58 -17.89 -0.59
N SER A 236 -1.65 -18.63 -0.86
CA SER A 236 -2.18 -19.62 0.06
C SER A 236 -1.57 -20.98 -0.29
N LEU A 237 -0.76 -21.51 0.62
CA LEU A 237 -0.21 -22.85 0.47
C LEU A 237 -1.24 -23.83 1.02
N LYS A 238 -1.92 -24.55 0.14
CA LYS A 238 -2.74 -25.70 0.47
C LYS A 238 -1.96 -26.92 -0.01
N PHE A 239 -1.50 -27.72 0.92
CA PHE A 239 -0.86 -29.02 0.67
C PHE A 239 -1.90 -30.14 0.78
#